data_358c7fa46f39f5c900861ab280bcbd51
#
_entry.id   358c7fa46f39f5c900861ab280bcbd51
#
_cell.length_a   1.000
_cell.length_b   1.000
_cell.length_c   1.000
_cell.angle_alpha   90.00
_cell.angle_beta   90.00
_cell.angle_gamma   90.00
#
_symmetry.space_group_name_H-M   'P 1'
#
loop_
_entity.id
_entity.type
_entity.pdbx_description
1 polymer ?
#
loop_
_entity_poly.entity_id
_entity_poly.type
_entity_poly.pdbx_seq_one_letter_code
_entity_poly.pdbx_strand_id
1 'polypeptide(L)'
;DYARKAGAAERAVGGSTITQQVAKNVLLSDEYSITRKLKEMLVARRIEQTLTKQEIITLYLNEIPLGRRSFGVQAAARAYFDKDVGDLDLHEMAFLSILPKAPERYGRKKYEDMAIERRNWVLSKMVENGWATPEAANAAKAKPLGLTKGASSIRNADAGYFIEEVRRQLLDRFGETADDGPNSVY
;
A
#
# COMPACT_ATOMS: atom_id res chain seq x y z
N ASP A 1 -22.35 -24.30 2.32
CA ASP A 1 -22.98 -23.05 1.80
C ASP A 1 -22.04 -22.16 0.97
N TYR A 2 -20.72 -22.34 1.05
CA TYR A 2 -19.75 -21.59 0.26
C TYR A 2 -19.72 -21.97 -1.23
N ALA A 3 -20.03 -23.21 -1.56
CA ALA A 3 -19.99 -23.71 -2.95
C ALA A 3 -21.20 -23.28 -3.80
N ARG A 4 -22.27 -22.77 -3.21
CA ARG A 4 -23.54 -22.49 -3.89
C ARG A 4 -23.67 -21.07 -4.44
N LYS A 5 -22.72 -20.16 -4.13
CA LYS A 5 -22.69 -18.77 -4.61
C LYS A 5 -21.68 -18.52 -5.76
N ALA A 6 -21.18 -19.56 -6.39
CA ALA A 6 -20.21 -19.45 -7.49
C ALA A 6 -20.82 -19.04 -8.85
N GLY A 7 -22.01 -18.48 -8.87
CA GLY A 7 -22.71 -18.04 -10.09
C GLY A 7 -22.68 -16.54 -10.39
N ALA A 8 -22.14 -15.72 -9.49
CA ALA A 8 -21.85 -14.30 -9.76
C ALA A 8 -20.46 -14.02 -9.24
N ALA A 9 -19.61 -13.43 -10.07
CA ALA A 9 -18.22 -13.13 -9.77
C ALA A 9 -18.08 -12.04 -8.67
N GLU A 10 -18.63 -12.27 -7.49
CA GLU A 10 -18.23 -11.57 -6.28
C GLU A 10 -16.87 -12.12 -5.88
N ARG A 11 -15.82 -11.31 -6.10
CA ARG A 11 -14.49 -11.59 -5.59
C ARG A 11 -14.60 -11.87 -4.10
N ALA A 12 -14.32 -13.10 -3.69
CA ALA A 12 -14.31 -13.49 -2.29
C ALA A 12 -13.49 -12.45 -1.50
N VAL A 13 -14.10 -11.89 -0.45
CA VAL A 13 -13.43 -10.94 0.43
C VAL A 13 -12.15 -11.60 0.93
N GLY A 14 -11.00 -11.00 0.62
CA GLY A 14 -9.70 -11.63 0.81
C GLY A 14 -9.42 -11.93 2.29
N GLY A 15 -9.41 -13.20 2.65
CA GLY A 15 -8.97 -13.70 3.95
C GLY A 15 -7.46 -13.95 4.03
N SER A 16 -6.63 -13.25 3.23
CA SER A 16 -5.18 -13.42 3.27
C SER A 16 -4.56 -12.70 4.46
N THR A 17 -3.63 -13.38 5.15
CA THR A 17 -2.84 -12.78 6.24
C THR A 17 -1.86 -11.75 5.71
N ILE A 18 -1.30 -10.91 6.60
CA ILE A 18 -0.23 -9.96 6.24
C ILE A 18 0.96 -10.71 5.65
N THR A 19 1.37 -11.84 6.23
CA THR A 19 2.46 -12.66 5.71
C THR A 19 2.18 -13.17 4.30
N GLN A 20 0.95 -13.57 3.99
CA GLN A 20 0.56 -13.96 2.63
C GLN A 20 0.57 -12.79 1.66
N GLN A 21 0.27 -11.58 2.11
CA GLN A 21 0.38 -10.37 1.28
C GLN A 21 1.83 -10.03 0.98
N VAL A 22 2.74 -10.18 1.97
CA VAL A 22 4.19 -10.07 1.74
C VAL A 22 4.66 -11.12 0.75
N ALA A 23 4.28 -12.39 0.94
CA ALA A 23 4.63 -13.49 0.03
C ALA A 23 4.15 -13.23 -1.40
N LYS A 24 2.96 -12.66 -1.58
CA LYS A 24 2.43 -12.26 -2.88
C LYS A 24 3.31 -11.20 -3.56
N ASN A 25 3.74 -10.19 -2.83
CA ASN A 25 4.60 -9.12 -3.37
C ASN A 25 5.99 -9.67 -3.77
N VAL A 26 6.52 -10.61 -3.00
CA VAL A 26 7.82 -11.28 -3.32
C VAL A 26 7.72 -12.16 -4.55
N LEU A 27 6.59 -12.82 -4.79
CA LEU A 27 6.42 -13.77 -5.91
C LEU A 27 6.23 -13.10 -7.27
N LEU A 28 6.00 -11.78 -7.33
CA LEU A 28 5.90 -10.95 -8.55
C LEU A 28 5.05 -11.57 -9.70
N SER A 29 4.09 -12.43 -9.40
CA SER A 29 3.28 -13.13 -10.39
C SER A 29 1.85 -12.63 -10.40
N ASP A 30 1.38 -12.11 -11.53
CA ASP A 30 0.00 -11.60 -11.72
C ASP A 30 -1.02 -12.68 -12.08
N GLU A 31 -0.60 -13.93 -12.30
CA GLU A 31 -1.51 -15.01 -12.64
C GLU A 31 -2.45 -15.37 -11.48
N TYR A 32 -3.75 -15.25 -11.71
CA TYR A 32 -4.79 -15.74 -10.82
C TYR A 32 -4.95 -17.26 -10.99
N SER A 33 -4.16 -18.05 -10.25
CA SER A 33 -4.27 -19.50 -10.25
C SER A 33 -4.28 -20.08 -8.83
N ILE A 34 -4.91 -21.26 -8.69
CA ILE A 34 -4.87 -22.04 -7.44
C ILE A 34 -3.41 -22.40 -7.10
N THR A 35 -2.61 -22.71 -8.11
CA THR A 35 -1.18 -23.00 -7.95
C THR A 35 -0.42 -21.83 -7.35
N ARG A 36 -0.69 -20.61 -7.81
CA ARG A 36 -0.10 -19.41 -7.20
C ARG A 36 -0.51 -19.28 -5.72
N LYS A 37 -1.78 -19.52 -5.40
CA LYS A 37 -2.25 -19.42 -4.02
C LYS A 37 -1.58 -20.44 -3.10
N LEU A 38 -1.31 -21.64 -3.58
CA LEU A 38 -0.52 -22.63 -2.86
C LEU A 38 0.93 -22.19 -2.67
N LYS A 39 1.56 -21.61 -3.70
CA LYS A 39 2.91 -21.05 -3.58
C LYS A 39 2.96 -19.92 -2.55
N GLU A 40 2.00 -18.98 -2.58
CA GLU A 40 1.89 -17.92 -1.57
C GLU A 40 1.83 -18.50 -0.14
N MET A 41 1.04 -19.55 0.07
CA MET A 41 0.93 -20.19 1.40
C MET A 41 2.24 -20.84 1.84
N LEU A 42 2.94 -21.53 0.94
CA LEU A 42 4.23 -22.17 1.26
C LEU A 42 5.30 -21.13 1.56
N VAL A 43 5.37 -20.06 0.76
CA VAL A 43 6.32 -18.95 0.99
C VAL A 43 5.98 -18.22 2.28
N ALA A 44 4.71 -17.94 2.54
CA ALA A 44 4.28 -17.30 3.79
C ALA A 44 4.70 -18.14 5.02
N ARG A 45 4.48 -19.46 4.97
CA ARG A 45 4.93 -20.36 6.05
C ARG A 45 6.44 -20.30 6.25
N ARG A 46 7.24 -20.25 5.18
CA ARG A 46 8.69 -20.15 5.26
C ARG A 46 9.14 -18.80 5.84
N ILE A 47 8.46 -17.71 5.46
CA ILE A 47 8.69 -16.38 6.04
C ILE A 47 8.43 -16.41 7.56
N GLU A 48 7.31 -16.99 8.01
CA GLU A 48 6.96 -17.09 9.44
C GLU A 48 7.92 -17.99 10.25
N GLN A 49 8.61 -18.92 9.60
CA GLN A 49 9.65 -19.74 10.23
C GLN A 49 11.00 -19.03 10.36
N THR A 50 11.23 -18.01 9.52
CA THR A 50 12.54 -17.34 9.41
C THR A 50 12.53 -15.97 10.06
N LEU A 51 11.41 -15.25 9.96
CA LEU A 51 11.27 -13.88 10.44
C LEU A 51 10.33 -13.80 11.64
N THR A 52 10.63 -12.88 12.54
CA THR A 52 9.74 -12.51 13.65
C THR A 52 8.53 -11.74 13.13
N LYS A 53 7.47 -11.67 13.92
CA LYS A 53 6.28 -10.85 13.57
C LYS A 53 6.64 -9.38 13.35
N GLN A 54 7.60 -8.85 14.08
CA GLN A 54 8.06 -7.47 13.94
C GLN A 54 8.76 -7.25 12.61
N GLU A 55 9.60 -8.17 12.17
CA GLU A 55 10.26 -8.10 10.86
C GLU A 55 9.25 -8.24 9.71
N ILE A 56 8.26 -9.13 9.84
CA ILE A 56 7.20 -9.32 8.85
C ILE A 56 6.37 -8.05 8.68
N ILE A 57 5.94 -7.40 9.78
CA ILE A 57 5.16 -6.15 9.68
C ILE A 57 6.00 -5.00 9.14
N THR A 58 7.29 -4.94 9.50
CA THR A 58 8.22 -3.95 8.96
C THR A 58 8.38 -4.11 7.45
N LEU A 59 8.59 -5.34 6.98
CA LEU A 59 8.68 -5.66 5.56
C LEU A 59 7.36 -5.29 4.84
N TYR A 60 6.21 -5.67 5.40
CA TYR A 60 4.91 -5.31 4.86
C TYR A 60 4.74 -3.80 4.71
N LEU A 61 5.03 -3.03 5.76
CA LEU A 61 4.88 -1.58 5.75
C LEU A 61 5.85 -0.87 4.81
N ASN A 62 6.98 -1.48 4.49
CA ASN A 62 7.93 -0.92 3.53
C ASN A 62 7.59 -1.24 2.07
N GLU A 63 6.86 -2.33 1.80
CA GLU A 63 6.65 -2.84 0.43
C GLU A 63 5.23 -2.64 -0.10
N ILE A 64 4.26 -2.36 0.79
CA ILE A 64 2.85 -2.31 0.37
C ILE A 64 2.57 -1.15 -0.57
N PRO A 65 1.87 -1.38 -1.72
CA PRO A 65 1.44 -0.30 -2.59
C PRO A 65 0.31 0.51 -1.94
N LEU A 66 0.50 1.83 -1.82
CA LEU A 66 -0.41 2.75 -1.14
C LEU A 66 -1.00 3.82 -2.07
N GLY A 67 -0.89 3.63 -3.38
CA GLY A 67 -1.36 4.58 -4.38
C GLY A 67 -0.40 5.73 -4.62
N ARG A 68 -0.73 6.66 -5.54
CA ARG A 68 0.15 7.77 -5.95
C ARG A 68 1.59 7.31 -6.31
N ARG A 69 1.74 6.11 -6.87
CA ARG A 69 3.02 5.47 -7.17
C ARG A 69 3.94 5.35 -5.95
N SER A 70 3.38 5.28 -4.74
CA SER A 70 4.14 5.10 -3.51
C SER A 70 4.08 3.65 -3.03
N PHE A 71 5.23 3.11 -2.71
CA PHE A 71 5.42 1.82 -2.08
C PHE A 71 5.98 2.04 -0.68
N GLY A 72 5.32 1.45 0.31
CA GLY A 72 5.62 1.62 1.72
C GLY A 72 5.12 2.93 2.32
N VAL A 73 5.04 2.91 3.67
CA VAL A 73 4.43 4.00 4.46
C VAL A 73 5.23 5.29 4.42
N GLN A 74 6.56 5.23 4.32
CA GLN A 74 7.41 6.40 4.23
C GLN A 74 7.19 7.17 2.92
N ALA A 75 7.15 6.45 1.79
CA ALA A 75 6.87 7.05 0.49
C ALA A 75 5.45 7.60 0.42
N ALA A 76 4.49 6.88 1.01
CA ALA A 76 3.10 7.33 1.10
C ALA A 76 2.95 8.59 1.97
N ALA A 77 3.62 8.67 3.13
CA ALA A 77 3.61 9.85 3.99
C ALA A 77 4.06 11.11 3.22
N ARG A 78 5.13 10.99 2.45
CA ARG A 78 5.61 12.08 1.56
C ARG A 78 4.65 12.37 0.41
N ALA A 79 4.10 11.35 -0.23
CA ALA A 79 3.21 11.51 -1.38
C ALA A 79 1.84 12.13 -1.02
N TYR A 80 1.35 11.87 0.18
CA TYR A 80 0.04 12.34 0.63
C TYR A 80 0.08 13.58 1.50
N PHE A 81 1.14 13.76 2.32
CA PHE A 81 1.22 14.79 3.34
C PHE A 81 2.47 15.66 3.26
N ASP A 82 3.44 15.30 2.40
CA ASP A 82 4.77 15.95 2.32
C ASP A 82 5.52 15.94 3.67
N LYS A 83 5.36 14.84 4.42
CA LYS A 83 5.95 14.62 5.74
C LYS A 83 6.73 13.32 5.80
N ASP A 84 7.65 13.21 6.74
CA ASP A 84 8.22 11.92 7.12
C ASP A 84 7.22 11.13 7.98
N VAL A 85 7.32 9.80 7.95
CA VAL A 85 6.37 8.94 8.67
C VAL A 85 6.35 9.21 10.17
N GLY A 86 7.49 9.64 10.75
CA GLY A 86 7.60 10.01 12.16
C GLY A 86 6.91 11.32 12.53
N ASP A 87 6.62 12.17 11.56
CA ASP A 87 6.00 13.49 11.75
C ASP A 87 4.49 13.50 11.49
N LEU A 88 3.93 12.32 11.21
CA LEU A 88 2.51 12.20 10.93
C LEU A 88 1.66 12.37 12.20
N ASP A 89 0.61 13.16 12.06
CA ASP A 89 -0.45 13.24 13.07
C ASP A 89 -1.32 11.97 13.09
N LEU A 90 -2.05 11.74 14.18
CA LEU A 90 -2.91 10.58 14.35
C LEU A 90 -3.94 10.39 13.21
N HIS A 91 -4.54 11.49 12.72
CA HIS A 91 -5.50 11.44 11.61
C HIS A 91 -4.85 11.06 10.27
N GLU A 92 -3.59 11.43 10.06
CA GLU A 92 -2.79 11.10 8.88
C GLU A 92 -2.35 9.63 8.91
N MET A 93 -1.89 9.13 10.07
CA MET A 93 -1.59 7.71 10.27
C MET A 93 -2.82 6.83 10.03
N ALA A 94 -3.98 7.23 10.58
CA ALA A 94 -5.25 6.54 10.37
C ALA A 94 -5.67 6.56 8.89
N PHE A 95 -5.39 7.64 8.15
CA PHE A 95 -5.62 7.68 6.70
C PHE A 95 -4.70 6.72 5.94
N LEU A 96 -3.39 6.69 6.21
CA LEU A 96 -2.49 5.73 5.54
C LEU A 96 -2.93 4.28 5.79
N SER A 97 -3.47 3.97 6.96
CA SER A 97 -3.91 2.62 7.30
C SER A 97 -5.12 2.12 6.50
N ILE A 98 -5.91 3.00 5.87
CA ILE A 98 -7.04 2.60 5.02
C ILE A 98 -6.64 2.32 3.56
N LEU A 99 -5.49 2.85 3.12
CA LEU A 99 -5.04 2.76 1.73
C LEU A 99 -4.84 1.31 1.23
N PRO A 100 -4.32 0.35 2.03
CA PRO A 100 -4.15 -1.03 1.57
C PRO A 100 -5.40 -1.67 0.99
N LYS A 101 -6.57 -1.25 1.47
CA LYS A 101 -7.87 -1.77 0.99
C LYS A 101 -8.22 -1.29 -0.42
N ALA A 102 -7.97 -0.02 -0.72
CA ALA A 102 -8.33 0.58 -2.00
C ALA A 102 -7.51 1.86 -2.26
N PRO A 103 -6.19 1.75 -2.53
CA PRO A 103 -5.29 2.90 -2.62
C PRO A 103 -5.71 3.89 -3.70
N GLU A 104 -6.11 3.38 -4.88
CA GLU A 104 -6.55 4.20 -6.00
C GLU A 104 -7.89 4.91 -5.77
N ARG A 105 -8.68 4.46 -4.81
CA ARG A 105 -9.97 5.07 -4.48
C ARG A 105 -9.80 6.12 -3.38
N TYR A 106 -9.25 5.75 -2.22
CA TYR A 106 -9.12 6.63 -1.06
C TYR A 106 -8.15 7.80 -1.26
N GLY A 107 -7.17 7.66 -2.15
CA GLY A 107 -6.22 8.73 -2.48
C GLY A 107 -6.76 9.82 -3.40
N ARG A 108 -7.98 9.70 -3.94
CA ARG A 108 -8.55 10.63 -4.92
C ARG A 108 -9.60 11.56 -4.29
N LYS A 109 -9.54 12.84 -4.63
CA LYS A 109 -10.47 13.88 -4.15
C LYS A 109 -11.96 13.51 -4.36
N LYS A 110 -12.28 12.81 -5.46
CA LYS A 110 -13.65 12.36 -5.76
C LYS A 110 -14.26 11.47 -4.66
N TYR A 111 -13.44 10.80 -3.86
CA TYR A 111 -13.86 9.86 -2.83
C TYR A 111 -13.45 10.31 -1.43
N GLU A 112 -13.27 11.63 -1.25
CA GLU A 112 -12.80 12.23 0.01
C GLU A 112 -13.71 11.88 1.18
N ASP A 113 -15.04 12.01 1.01
CA ASP A 113 -16.03 11.69 2.07
C ASP A 113 -15.93 10.22 2.50
N MET A 114 -15.81 9.31 1.55
CA MET A 114 -15.63 7.88 1.82
C MET A 114 -14.32 7.60 2.56
N ALA A 115 -13.25 8.32 2.24
CA ALA A 115 -11.97 8.20 2.91
C ALA A 115 -12.04 8.74 4.35
N ILE A 116 -12.73 9.87 4.56
CA ILE A 116 -12.98 10.45 5.90
C ILE A 116 -13.78 9.47 6.76
N GLU A 117 -14.88 8.93 6.24
CA GLU A 117 -15.70 7.95 6.94
C GLU A 117 -14.87 6.73 7.37
N ARG A 118 -14.09 6.18 6.44
CA ARG A 118 -13.25 5.01 6.73
C ARG A 118 -12.13 5.32 7.71
N ARG A 119 -11.46 6.48 7.60
CA ARG A 119 -10.47 6.97 8.57
C ARG A 119 -11.09 7.10 9.96
N ASN A 120 -12.27 7.70 10.05
CA ASN A 120 -12.96 7.90 11.33
C ASN A 120 -13.37 6.58 11.97
N TRP A 121 -13.75 5.59 11.17
CA TRP A 121 -13.98 4.22 11.64
C TRP A 121 -12.70 3.61 12.24
N VAL A 122 -11.53 3.79 11.59
CA VAL A 122 -10.24 3.33 12.13
C VAL A 122 -9.95 4.00 13.47
N LEU A 123 -10.11 5.32 13.57
CA LEU A 123 -9.91 6.06 14.82
C LEU A 123 -10.82 5.55 15.95
N SER A 124 -12.08 5.20 15.64
CA SER A 124 -12.98 4.57 16.61
C SER A 124 -12.46 3.21 17.07
N LYS A 125 -11.95 2.39 16.14
CA LYS A 125 -11.37 1.08 16.48
C LYS A 125 -10.08 1.20 17.30
N MET A 126 -9.30 2.26 17.09
CA MET A 126 -8.12 2.54 17.93
C MET A 126 -8.51 2.82 19.37
N VAL A 127 -9.61 3.56 19.61
CA VAL A 127 -10.14 3.79 20.97
C VAL A 127 -10.65 2.49 21.58
N GLU A 128 -11.45 1.71 20.85
CA GLU A 128 -11.99 0.43 21.33
C GLU A 128 -10.88 -0.55 21.76
N ASN A 129 -9.71 -0.49 21.12
CA ASN A 129 -8.55 -1.35 21.43
C ASN A 129 -7.55 -0.70 22.40
N GLY A 130 -7.84 0.48 22.93
CA GLY A 130 -6.97 1.18 23.87
C GLY A 130 -5.69 1.77 23.26
N TRP A 131 -5.63 1.92 21.93
CA TRP A 131 -4.47 2.49 21.22
C TRP A 131 -4.51 4.00 21.09
N ALA A 132 -5.66 4.62 21.33
CA ALA A 132 -5.84 6.05 21.38
C ALA A 132 -6.86 6.42 22.45
N THR A 133 -6.72 7.62 23.04
CA THR A 133 -7.75 8.12 23.94
C THR A 133 -8.95 8.65 23.16
N PRO A 134 -10.17 8.67 23.74
CA PRO A 134 -11.34 9.24 23.09
C PRO A 134 -11.14 10.70 22.65
N GLU A 135 -10.45 11.49 23.49
CA GLU A 135 -10.17 12.91 23.22
C GLU A 135 -9.26 13.07 22.00
N ALA A 136 -8.16 12.31 21.92
CA ALA A 136 -7.23 12.33 20.80
C ALA A 136 -7.91 11.87 19.50
N ALA A 137 -8.72 10.81 19.56
CA ALA A 137 -9.46 10.32 18.41
C ALA A 137 -10.52 11.32 17.92
N ASN A 138 -11.24 11.99 18.83
CA ASN A 138 -12.24 13.01 18.48
C ASN A 138 -11.57 14.23 17.85
N ALA A 139 -10.45 14.69 18.40
CA ALA A 139 -9.64 15.77 17.81
C ALA A 139 -9.14 15.39 16.40
N ALA A 140 -8.68 14.14 16.21
CA ALA A 140 -8.25 13.62 14.91
C ALA A 140 -9.41 13.53 13.90
N LYS A 141 -10.60 13.10 14.33
CA LYS A 141 -11.79 13.03 13.47
C LYS A 141 -12.26 14.40 12.97
N ALA A 142 -12.08 15.45 13.78
CA ALA A 142 -12.46 16.83 13.42
C ALA A 142 -11.54 17.44 12.35
N LYS A 143 -10.32 16.88 12.17
CA LYS A 143 -9.37 17.37 11.15
C LYS A 143 -9.79 16.94 9.74
N PRO A 144 -9.63 17.79 8.69
CA PRO A 144 -9.76 17.39 7.30
C PRO A 144 -8.71 16.31 6.95
N LEU A 145 -8.78 15.72 5.76
CA LEU A 145 -7.74 14.77 5.33
C LEU A 145 -6.37 15.44 5.19
N GLY A 146 -6.34 16.70 4.78
CA GLY A 146 -5.10 17.48 4.64
C GLY A 146 -4.19 16.97 3.49
N LEU A 147 -4.77 16.27 2.51
CA LEU A 147 -3.99 15.70 1.41
C LEU A 147 -3.36 16.80 0.56
N THR A 148 -2.05 16.71 0.33
CA THR A 148 -1.36 17.53 -0.66
C THR A 148 -1.82 17.18 -2.08
N LYS A 149 -1.64 18.10 -3.02
CA LYS A 149 -1.98 17.86 -4.44
C LYS A 149 -1.14 16.74 -5.09
N GLY A 150 -0.37 16.03 -4.30
CA GLY A 150 0.69 15.10 -4.66
C GLY A 150 2.00 15.91 -4.70
N ALA A 151 3.06 15.37 -4.09
CA ALA A 151 4.37 15.85 -4.43
C ALA A 151 4.44 15.78 -5.95
N SER A 152 4.44 16.93 -6.62
CA SER A 152 4.88 16.96 -8.00
C SER A 152 6.20 16.23 -7.96
N SER A 153 6.24 15.05 -8.63
CA SER A 153 7.43 14.20 -8.76
C SER A 153 8.66 15.07 -8.57
N ILE A 154 9.57 14.65 -7.71
CA ILE A 154 10.82 15.35 -7.46
C ILE A 154 11.28 15.99 -8.76
N ARG A 155 10.90 17.23 -8.98
CA ARG A 155 11.44 18.08 -10.04
C ARG A 155 12.74 18.69 -9.49
N ASN A 156 13.64 17.84 -9.05
CA ASN A 156 15.03 18.20 -9.15
C ASN A 156 15.36 18.07 -10.63
N ALA A 157 15.53 19.18 -11.31
CA ALA A 157 16.04 19.20 -12.70
C ALA A 157 17.28 18.31 -12.83
N ASP A 158 18.09 18.25 -11.76
CA ASP A 158 19.29 17.40 -11.65
C ASP A 158 18.95 15.91 -11.54
N ALA A 159 17.84 15.53 -10.87
CA ALA A 159 17.41 14.14 -10.78
C ALA A 159 16.86 13.61 -12.12
N GLY A 160 16.26 14.48 -12.95
CA GLY A 160 15.77 14.10 -14.29
C GLY A 160 16.88 13.62 -15.19
N TYR A 161 18.03 14.32 -15.20
CA TYR A 161 19.20 13.90 -15.97
C TYR A 161 19.80 12.59 -15.46
N PHE A 162 19.88 12.41 -14.14
CA PHE A 162 20.40 11.19 -13.54
C PHE A 162 19.50 9.98 -13.85
N ILE A 163 18.18 10.13 -13.76
CA ILE A 163 17.20 9.07 -14.06
C ILE A 163 17.29 8.68 -15.54
N GLU A 164 17.40 9.65 -16.46
CA GLU A 164 17.52 9.37 -17.89
C GLU A 164 18.86 8.69 -18.23
N GLU A 165 19.93 9.07 -17.56
CA GLU A 165 21.24 8.41 -17.73
C GLU A 165 21.19 6.96 -17.21
N VAL A 166 20.58 6.70 -16.06
CA VAL A 166 20.38 5.34 -15.53
C VAL A 166 19.50 4.52 -16.48
N ARG A 167 18.41 5.11 -17.00
CA ARG A 167 17.55 4.45 -17.99
C ARG A 167 18.33 4.06 -19.24
N ARG A 168 19.12 4.97 -19.79
CA ARG A 168 19.95 4.73 -20.95
C ARG A 168 20.93 3.58 -20.70
N GLN A 169 21.63 3.58 -19.56
CA GLN A 169 22.56 2.50 -19.21
C GLN A 169 21.88 1.15 -19.00
N LEU A 170 20.64 1.13 -18.48
CA LEU A 170 19.87 -0.09 -18.36
C LEU A 170 19.41 -0.62 -19.72
N LEU A 171 18.95 0.24 -20.62
CA LEU A 171 18.60 -0.14 -21.99
C LEU A 171 19.83 -0.66 -22.76
N ASP A 172 20.98 0.00 -22.65
CA ASP A 172 22.23 -0.45 -23.28
C ASP A 172 22.71 -1.80 -22.75
N ARG A 173 22.47 -2.10 -21.46
CA ARG A 173 22.92 -3.36 -20.84
C ARG A 173 21.96 -4.53 -21.03
N PHE A 174 20.66 -4.26 -21.02
CA PHE A 174 19.63 -5.29 -20.97
C PHE A 174 18.75 -5.36 -22.23
N GLY A 175 18.95 -4.44 -23.19
CA GLY A 175 18.25 -4.39 -24.47
C GLY A 175 16.80 -3.89 -24.36
N GLU A 176 16.17 -3.61 -25.49
CA GLU A 176 14.80 -3.12 -25.60
C GLU A 176 13.73 -4.16 -25.26
N THR A 177 14.11 -5.39 -24.93
CA THR A 177 13.18 -6.48 -24.60
C THR A 177 12.41 -6.29 -23.29
N ALA A 178 12.65 -5.20 -22.55
CA ALA A 178 11.88 -4.84 -21.36
C ALA A 178 10.60 -4.04 -21.67
N ASP A 179 10.40 -3.60 -22.90
CA ASP A 179 9.34 -2.61 -23.24
C ASP A 179 8.05 -3.24 -23.82
N ASP A 180 8.08 -4.50 -24.28
CA ASP A 180 6.94 -5.15 -24.95
C ASP A 180 6.25 -6.24 -24.11
N GLY A 181 6.53 -6.35 -22.82
CA GLY A 181 5.86 -7.30 -21.92
C GLY A 181 4.74 -6.64 -21.10
N PRO A 182 3.74 -7.44 -20.61
CA PRO A 182 2.66 -6.94 -19.74
C PRO A 182 3.15 -6.44 -18.37
N ASN A 183 4.46 -6.35 -18.16
CA ASN A 183 5.16 -5.86 -16.96
C ASN A 183 6.03 -4.63 -17.24
N SER A 184 5.76 -3.87 -18.28
CA SER A 184 6.42 -2.58 -18.50
C SER A 184 6.21 -1.69 -17.28
N VAL A 185 7.30 -1.34 -16.62
CA VAL A 185 7.32 -0.49 -15.42
C VAL A 185 7.15 0.97 -15.86
N TYR A 186 5.90 1.40 -15.95
CA TYR A 186 5.53 2.82 -16.02
C TYR A 186 4.67 3.20 -14.82
#